data_d7153ce7f2e4bee860dce1bbc09edfcc
#
_entry.id   d7153ce7f2e4bee860dce1bbc09edfcc
#
_cell.length_a   1.000
_cell.length_b   1.000
_cell.length_c   1.000
_cell.angle_alpha   90.00
_cell.angle_beta   90.00
_cell.angle_gamma   90.00
#
_symmetry.space_group_name_H-M   'P 1'
#
loop_
_entity.id
_entity.type
_entity.pdbx_description
1 polymer ?
#
loop_
_entity_poly.entity_id
_entity_poly.type
_entity_poly.pdbx_seq_one_letter_code
_entity_poly.pdbx_strand_id
1 'polypeptide(L)'
;MDKLMYEYDVVGSIVAYKSDPIELEQAIRSFMNTRLRVKMLVVDNSPSQALGPMCRDLGSEYLFTSGNCGFGAGHNIALRQPSVSEYHLVLNPDVRFEPNVLVELVDFLALNESVGLVMPRVQYPDGSAQNLCKRLPDPLDMLSRRTFPRTLKRWCHTRMSLFELSDFNTNMVLSVPYLSGCFMLLRKKCLLECGLFDERFFLYFEDVDLTRRIHERYETVYYPYAKITHRHDRGSYKSLRLLFFGVQSAVRYFNKWGWVWDEQRDLANSVIGPLVNLSLPDRFRL
;
A
#
# COMPACT_ATOMS: atom_id res chain seq x y z
N MET A 1 -6.70 10.82 26.55
CA MET A 1 -5.24 10.68 26.32
C MET A 1 -4.81 11.77 25.37
N ASP A 2 -3.83 12.55 25.77
CA ASP A 2 -3.54 13.87 25.20
C ASP A 2 -3.17 13.85 23.71
N LYS A 3 -3.97 14.53 22.90
CA LYS A 3 -3.69 14.87 21.49
C LYS A 3 -2.48 15.82 21.30
N LEU A 4 -1.82 16.18 22.40
CA LEU A 4 -0.77 17.20 22.47
C LEU A 4 0.67 16.69 22.20
N MET A 5 0.86 15.40 21.86
CA MET A 5 2.20 14.82 21.73
C MET A 5 2.67 14.60 20.27
N TYR A 6 1.84 14.81 19.27
CA TYR A 6 2.27 14.61 17.88
C TYR A 6 2.59 15.94 17.20
N GLU A 7 3.80 16.03 16.64
CA GLU A 7 4.24 17.19 15.84
C GLU A 7 3.47 17.24 14.51
N TYR A 8 3.24 16.06 13.93
CA TYR A 8 2.50 15.89 12.68
C TYR A 8 1.31 14.95 12.87
N ASP A 9 0.23 15.20 12.15
CA ASP A 9 -0.90 14.28 12.09
C ASP A 9 -0.53 13.09 11.21
N VAL A 10 0.13 13.33 10.06
CA VAL A 10 0.62 12.29 9.14
C VAL A 10 2.03 12.59 8.69
N VAL A 11 2.90 11.58 8.76
CA VAL A 11 4.19 11.58 8.04
C VAL A 11 4.04 10.69 6.83
N GLY A 12 4.41 11.19 5.64
CA GLY A 12 4.41 10.42 4.40
C GLY A 12 5.81 9.97 3.98
N SER A 13 5.91 8.87 3.30
CA SER A 13 7.14 8.42 2.64
C SER A 13 6.88 8.01 1.20
N ILE A 14 7.77 8.45 0.30
CA ILE A 14 7.84 8.00 -1.09
C ILE A 14 9.23 7.39 -1.32
N VAL A 15 9.27 6.22 -1.95
CA VAL A 15 10.52 5.62 -2.43
C VAL A 15 10.61 5.84 -3.93
N ALA A 16 11.58 6.64 -4.36
CA ALA A 16 11.83 6.95 -5.76
C ALA A 16 12.98 6.09 -6.32
N TYR A 17 12.82 5.54 -7.51
CA TYR A 17 13.88 4.89 -8.27
C TYR A 17 13.72 5.15 -9.76
N LYS A 18 14.50 6.08 -10.31
CA LYS A 18 14.36 6.55 -11.69
C LYS A 18 12.93 6.99 -12.01
N SER A 19 12.25 7.54 -11.01
CA SER A 19 10.87 8.02 -11.13
C SER A 19 10.80 9.22 -12.08
N ASP A 20 9.68 9.31 -12.80
CA ASP A 20 9.36 10.49 -13.59
C ASP A 20 9.23 11.71 -12.65
N PRO A 21 10.00 12.79 -12.88
CA PRO A 21 9.95 13.98 -12.02
C PRO A 21 8.55 14.62 -11.95
N ILE A 22 7.79 14.58 -13.03
CA ILE A 22 6.44 15.17 -13.10
C ILE A 22 5.46 14.39 -12.23
N GLU A 23 5.50 13.05 -12.32
CA GLU A 23 4.64 12.19 -11.49
C GLU A 23 5.01 12.31 -10.00
N LEU A 24 6.30 12.32 -9.68
CA LEU A 24 6.78 12.50 -8.31
C LEU A 24 6.36 13.87 -7.74
N GLU A 25 6.48 14.95 -8.52
CA GLU A 25 6.02 16.27 -8.12
C GLU A 25 4.52 16.27 -7.81
N GLN A 26 3.70 15.65 -8.67
CA GLN A 26 2.25 15.55 -8.47
C GLN A 26 1.89 14.75 -7.21
N ALA A 27 2.61 13.66 -6.93
CA ALA A 27 2.42 12.86 -5.73
C ALA A 27 2.73 13.67 -4.46
N ILE A 28 3.88 14.37 -4.43
CA ILE A 28 4.27 15.23 -3.32
C ILE A 28 3.23 16.35 -3.11
N ARG A 29 2.84 17.06 -4.19
CA ARG A 29 1.84 18.13 -4.10
C ARG A 29 0.49 17.62 -3.60
N SER A 30 0.03 16.45 -4.05
CA SER A 30 -1.21 15.85 -3.57
C SER A 30 -1.17 15.60 -2.06
N PHE A 31 -0.04 15.11 -1.54
CA PHE A 31 0.13 14.86 -0.11
C PHE A 31 0.25 16.17 0.70
N MET A 32 1.00 17.15 0.20
CA MET A 32 1.22 18.44 0.91
C MET A 32 -0.02 19.34 0.88
N ASN A 33 -0.92 19.16 -0.08
CA ASN A 33 -2.13 19.96 -0.23
C ASN A 33 -3.27 19.45 0.68
N THR A 34 -3.12 19.66 1.98
CA THR A 34 -4.10 19.23 3.01
C THR A 34 -4.13 20.23 4.17
N ARG A 35 -5.22 20.22 4.94
CA ARG A 35 -5.33 21.00 6.19
C ARG A 35 -4.66 20.32 7.41
N LEU A 36 -4.19 19.10 7.24
CA LEU A 36 -3.47 18.37 8.29
C LEU A 36 -2.03 18.87 8.41
N ARG A 37 -1.43 18.70 9.57
CA ARG A 37 0.00 18.91 9.77
C ARG A 37 0.74 17.71 9.20
N VAL A 38 1.44 17.89 8.09
CA VAL A 38 2.07 16.78 7.38
C VAL A 38 3.56 17.02 7.15
N LYS A 39 4.32 15.93 7.04
CA LYS A 39 5.73 15.91 6.66
C LYS A 39 5.96 14.84 5.61
N MET A 40 6.57 15.16 4.47
CA MET A 40 6.93 14.21 3.43
C MET A 40 8.44 13.90 3.48
N LEU A 41 8.76 12.59 3.41
CA LEU A 41 10.12 12.08 3.24
C LEU A 41 10.21 11.39 1.87
N VAL A 42 11.12 11.83 1.03
CA VAL A 42 11.41 11.20 -0.25
C VAL A 42 12.74 10.45 -0.13
N VAL A 43 12.68 9.14 -0.18
CA VAL A 43 13.86 8.26 -0.18
C VAL A 43 14.22 7.92 -1.61
N ASP A 44 15.33 8.46 -2.10
CA ASP A 44 15.74 8.29 -3.49
C ASP A 44 16.79 7.18 -3.63
N ASN A 45 16.35 6.08 -4.20
CA ASN A 45 17.14 4.88 -4.53
C ASN A 45 17.80 4.97 -5.93
N SER A 46 17.70 6.11 -6.61
CA SER A 46 18.23 6.30 -7.96
C SER A 46 19.77 6.37 -7.97
N PRO A 47 20.41 6.18 -9.13
CA PRO A 47 21.87 6.29 -9.24
C PRO A 47 22.41 7.71 -9.07
N SER A 48 21.58 8.73 -9.16
CA SER A 48 21.93 10.15 -9.03
C SER A 48 20.91 10.91 -8.23
N GLN A 49 21.31 12.07 -7.67
CA GLN A 49 20.45 12.93 -6.85
C GLN A 49 19.66 13.97 -7.65
N ALA A 50 19.35 13.69 -8.93
CA ALA A 50 18.71 14.68 -9.82
C ALA A 50 17.34 15.16 -9.32
N LEU A 51 16.61 14.35 -8.51
CA LEU A 51 15.31 14.68 -7.93
C LEU A 51 15.42 15.57 -6.68
N GLY A 52 16.62 15.65 -6.06
CA GLY A 52 16.81 16.32 -4.76
C GLY A 52 16.42 17.78 -4.71
N PRO A 53 16.84 18.64 -5.67
CA PRO A 53 16.43 20.05 -5.69
C PRO A 53 14.91 20.21 -5.71
N MET A 54 14.22 19.57 -6.65
CA MET A 54 12.77 19.61 -6.76
C MET A 54 12.04 19.15 -5.47
N CYS A 55 12.49 18.05 -4.87
CA CYS A 55 11.87 17.55 -3.62
C CYS A 55 11.99 18.57 -2.48
N ARG A 56 13.15 19.21 -2.33
CA ARG A 56 13.37 20.24 -1.30
C ARG A 56 12.55 21.50 -1.57
N ASP A 57 12.47 21.94 -2.83
CA ASP A 57 11.66 23.11 -3.24
C ASP A 57 10.16 22.89 -2.97
N LEU A 58 9.71 21.62 -2.98
CA LEU A 58 8.35 21.20 -2.61
C LEU A 58 8.15 21.04 -1.09
N GLY A 59 9.15 21.36 -0.27
CA GLY A 59 9.07 21.24 1.19
C GLY A 59 9.23 19.81 1.73
N SER A 60 9.71 18.87 0.91
CA SER A 60 9.96 17.49 1.35
C SER A 60 11.38 17.33 1.89
N GLU A 61 11.53 16.49 2.91
CA GLU A 61 12.85 16.00 3.31
C GLU A 61 13.34 14.96 2.30
N TYR A 62 14.53 15.16 1.77
CA TYR A 62 15.11 14.31 0.74
C TYR A 62 16.26 13.47 1.28
N LEU A 63 16.13 12.15 1.19
CA LEU A 63 17.09 11.16 1.67
C LEU A 63 17.63 10.35 0.48
N PHE A 64 18.92 10.47 0.20
CA PHE A 64 19.57 9.74 -0.88
C PHE A 64 20.30 8.49 -0.36
N THR A 65 20.00 7.34 -0.94
CA THR A 65 20.57 6.04 -0.49
C THR A 65 21.84 5.61 -1.22
N SER A 66 22.26 6.37 -2.24
CA SER A 66 23.40 6.02 -3.14
C SER A 66 23.28 4.66 -3.85
N GLY A 67 22.13 4.00 -3.78
CA GLY A 67 21.87 2.72 -4.43
C GLY A 67 20.48 2.19 -4.15
N ASN A 68 20.00 1.27 -4.98
CA ASN A 68 18.63 0.74 -4.84
C ASN A 68 18.58 -0.35 -3.77
N CYS A 69 18.09 -0.02 -2.60
CA CYS A 69 17.85 -0.95 -1.49
C CYS A 69 16.51 -1.70 -1.56
N GLY A 70 15.65 -1.40 -2.54
CA GLY A 70 14.32 -1.96 -2.68
C GLY A 70 13.22 -1.08 -2.10
N PHE A 71 11.96 -1.51 -2.28
CA PHE A 71 10.78 -0.74 -1.88
C PHE A 71 10.62 -0.69 -0.36
N GLY A 72 10.47 -1.84 0.28
CA GLY A 72 10.24 -1.94 1.73
C GLY A 72 11.39 -1.37 2.56
N ALA A 73 12.64 -1.65 2.18
CA ALA A 73 13.82 -1.11 2.86
C ALA A 73 13.90 0.42 2.71
N GLY A 74 13.55 0.96 1.54
CA GLY A 74 13.46 2.41 1.33
C GLY A 74 12.44 3.06 2.26
N HIS A 75 11.22 2.51 2.35
CA HIS A 75 10.22 3.01 3.29
C HIS A 75 10.66 2.86 4.75
N ASN A 76 11.37 1.81 5.10
CA ASN A 76 11.91 1.62 6.44
C ASN A 76 12.92 2.71 6.84
N ILE A 77 13.71 3.24 5.89
CA ILE A 77 14.60 4.38 6.15
C ILE A 77 13.78 5.59 6.63
N ALA A 78 12.66 5.88 5.95
CA ALA A 78 11.75 6.97 6.36
C ALA A 78 11.02 6.66 7.70
N LEU A 79 10.54 5.42 7.88
CA LEU A 79 9.84 4.99 9.08
C LEU A 79 10.69 5.04 10.36
N ARG A 80 12.01 4.89 10.22
CA ARG A 80 12.98 4.99 11.33
C ARG A 80 13.40 6.42 11.65
N GLN A 81 13.02 7.41 10.83
CA GLN A 81 13.33 8.81 11.12
C GLN A 81 12.61 9.26 12.40
N PRO A 82 13.27 10.09 13.24
CA PRO A 82 12.69 10.61 14.45
C PRO A 82 11.59 11.65 14.12
N SER A 83 10.40 11.18 13.81
CA SER A 83 9.24 12.03 13.58
C SER A 83 8.07 11.55 14.41
N VAL A 84 7.45 12.48 15.14
CA VAL A 84 6.34 12.16 16.05
C VAL A 84 5.03 12.41 15.33
N SER A 85 4.43 11.35 14.81
CA SER A 85 3.11 11.38 14.16
C SER A 85 2.25 10.20 14.59
N GLU A 86 0.94 10.35 14.52
CA GLU A 86 0.00 9.26 14.81
C GLU A 86 -0.10 8.28 13.64
N TYR A 87 -0.06 8.82 12.41
CA TYR A 87 -0.20 8.02 11.20
C TYR A 87 1.02 8.15 10.29
N HIS A 88 1.26 7.10 9.49
CA HIS A 88 2.27 7.10 8.43
C HIS A 88 1.64 6.68 7.11
N LEU A 89 1.89 7.46 6.06
CA LEU A 89 1.48 7.13 4.69
C LEU A 89 2.66 6.59 3.88
N VAL A 90 2.56 5.35 3.45
CA VAL A 90 3.38 4.78 2.36
C VAL A 90 2.71 5.16 1.05
N LEU A 91 3.44 5.81 0.15
CA LEU A 91 2.90 6.38 -1.09
C LEU A 91 3.82 6.08 -2.27
N ASN A 92 3.25 5.61 -3.39
CA ASN A 92 3.99 5.50 -4.64
C ASN A 92 4.22 6.86 -5.30
N PRO A 93 5.32 7.02 -6.07
CA PRO A 93 5.67 8.29 -6.73
C PRO A 93 4.74 8.66 -7.90
N ASP A 94 3.84 7.78 -8.33
CA ASP A 94 2.89 7.96 -9.44
C ASP A 94 1.42 7.94 -8.97
N VAL A 95 1.19 8.22 -7.68
CA VAL A 95 -0.14 8.35 -7.06
C VAL A 95 -0.48 9.82 -6.83
N ARG A 96 -1.71 10.20 -7.19
CA ARG A 96 -2.27 11.53 -6.94
C ARG A 96 -3.69 11.44 -6.39
N PHE A 97 -4.06 12.44 -5.58
CA PHE A 97 -5.37 12.50 -4.93
C PHE A 97 -5.76 13.93 -4.55
N GLU A 98 -7.05 14.12 -4.31
CA GLU A 98 -7.61 15.40 -3.91
C GLU A 98 -7.33 15.73 -2.42
N PRO A 99 -7.30 17.03 -2.03
CA PRO A 99 -6.90 17.47 -0.69
C PRO A 99 -7.67 16.85 0.48
N ASN A 100 -8.94 16.53 0.27
CA ASN A 100 -9.81 15.98 1.32
C ASN A 100 -9.61 14.48 1.56
N VAL A 101 -8.98 13.76 0.64
CA VAL A 101 -8.80 12.29 0.73
C VAL A 101 -8.03 11.91 2.00
N LEU A 102 -6.90 12.55 2.26
CA LEU A 102 -6.08 12.24 3.43
C LEU A 102 -6.82 12.58 4.73
N VAL A 103 -7.54 13.70 4.75
CA VAL A 103 -8.36 14.11 5.90
C VAL A 103 -9.43 13.07 6.20
N GLU A 104 -10.13 12.61 5.18
CA GLU A 104 -11.20 11.61 5.31
C GLU A 104 -10.69 10.28 5.88
N LEU A 105 -9.54 9.83 5.40
CA LEU A 105 -8.94 8.58 5.87
C LEU A 105 -8.40 8.70 7.30
N VAL A 106 -7.87 9.86 7.69
CA VAL A 106 -7.43 10.13 9.06
C VAL A 106 -8.64 10.19 10.00
N ASP A 107 -9.72 10.88 9.60
CA ASP A 107 -10.97 10.92 10.38
C ASP A 107 -11.55 9.51 10.56
N PHE A 108 -11.54 8.69 9.51
CA PHE A 108 -11.96 7.29 9.58
C PHE A 108 -11.11 6.47 10.56
N LEU A 109 -9.78 6.58 10.51
CA LEU A 109 -8.90 5.90 11.46
C LEU A 109 -9.11 6.40 12.89
N ALA A 110 -9.32 7.69 13.10
CA ALA A 110 -9.56 8.27 14.42
C ALA A 110 -10.83 7.74 15.08
N LEU A 111 -11.86 7.45 14.28
CA LEU A 111 -13.14 6.87 14.74
C LEU A 111 -13.08 5.35 14.98
N ASN A 112 -12.05 4.67 14.44
CA ASN A 112 -11.97 3.20 14.44
C ASN A 112 -10.57 2.74 14.90
N GLU A 113 -10.38 2.62 16.22
CA GLU A 113 -9.09 2.26 16.83
C GLU A 113 -8.61 0.84 16.46
N SER A 114 -9.54 -0.06 16.13
CA SER A 114 -9.22 -1.43 15.68
C SER A 114 -8.58 -1.47 14.30
N VAL A 115 -8.67 -0.37 13.49
CA VAL A 115 -8.11 -0.32 12.15
C VAL A 115 -6.64 0.10 12.22
N GLY A 116 -5.76 -0.78 11.75
CA GLY A 116 -4.31 -0.54 11.68
C GLY A 116 -3.84 0.00 10.34
N LEU A 117 -4.56 -0.34 9.26
CA LEU A 117 -4.23 0.04 7.89
C LEU A 117 -5.50 0.33 7.09
N VAL A 118 -5.51 1.43 6.36
CA VAL A 118 -6.58 1.76 5.41
C VAL A 118 -6.00 2.12 4.03
N MET A 119 -6.66 1.63 2.98
CA MET A 119 -6.39 1.95 1.58
C MET A 119 -7.68 2.46 0.92
N PRO A 120 -7.65 3.59 0.21
CA PRO A 120 -8.79 4.11 -0.54
C PRO A 120 -9.04 3.32 -1.83
N ARG A 121 -10.13 3.63 -2.52
CA ARG A 121 -10.36 3.16 -3.89
C ARG A 121 -9.28 3.68 -4.82
N VAL A 122 -8.66 2.77 -5.56
CA VAL A 122 -7.64 3.10 -6.55
C VAL A 122 -8.22 3.00 -7.95
N GLN A 123 -7.93 3.99 -8.79
CA GLN A 123 -8.36 4.03 -10.19
C GLN A 123 -7.20 4.39 -11.13
N TYR A 124 -7.31 3.98 -12.38
CA TYR A 124 -6.44 4.45 -13.45
C TYR A 124 -6.75 5.91 -13.82
N PRO A 125 -5.87 6.60 -14.60
CA PRO A 125 -6.15 7.96 -15.08
C PRO A 125 -7.42 8.09 -15.94
N ASP A 126 -7.87 7.00 -16.57
CA ASP A 126 -9.12 6.93 -17.33
C ASP A 126 -10.36 6.72 -16.46
N GLY A 127 -10.21 6.64 -15.15
CA GLY A 127 -11.28 6.40 -14.18
C GLY A 127 -11.66 4.93 -13.96
N SER A 128 -11.10 4.00 -14.71
CA SER A 128 -11.34 2.56 -14.49
C SER A 128 -10.72 2.08 -13.18
N ALA A 129 -11.36 1.14 -12.51
CA ALA A 129 -10.92 0.64 -11.21
C ALA A 129 -9.65 -0.21 -11.32
N GLN A 130 -8.75 -0.06 -10.34
CA GLN A 130 -7.63 -0.97 -10.10
C GLN A 130 -7.97 -1.89 -8.93
N ASN A 131 -8.05 -3.20 -9.17
CA ASN A 131 -8.31 -4.20 -8.14
C ASN A 131 -7.03 -4.48 -7.34
N LEU A 132 -6.72 -3.61 -6.38
CA LEU A 132 -5.51 -3.67 -5.54
C LEU A 132 -5.77 -4.19 -4.12
N CYS A 133 -7.04 -4.50 -3.82
CA CYS A 133 -7.45 -5.29 -2.66
C CYS A 133 -7.52 -6.74 -3.08
N LYS A 134 -6.89 -7.64 -2.35
CA LYS A 134 -6.74 -9.03 -2.78
C LYS A 134 -6.82 -10.00 -1.62
N ARG A 135 -7.03 -11.26 -1.94
CA ARG A 135 -6.80 -12.37 -1.03
C ARG A 135 -5.29 -12.54 -0.78
N LEU A 136 -4.92 -13.16 0.34
CA LEU A 136 -3.55 -13.66 0.51
C LEU A 136 -3.27 -14.71 -0.56
N PRO A 137 -2.14 -14.60 -1.28
CA PRO A 137 -1.85 -15.47 -2.40
C PRO A 137 -1.49 -16.88 -1.98
N ASP A 138 -1.82 -17.83 -2.84
CA ASP A 138 -1.20 -19.14 -2.84
C ASP A 138 -0.30 -19.33 -4.09
N PRO A 139 0.53 -20.39 -4.16
CA PRO A 139 1.41 -20.62 -5.30
C PRO A 139 0.68 -20.76 -6.64
N LEU A 140 -0.55 -21.29 -6.66
CA LEU A 140 -1.33 -21.45 -7.87
C LEU A 140 -1.87 -20.12 -8.39
N ASP A 141 -2.14 -19.14 -7.51
CA ASP A 141 -2.51 -17.79 -7.91
C ASP A 141 -1.36 -17.12 -8.67
N MET A 142 -0.13 -17.35 -8.24
CA MET A 142 1.06 -16.82 -8.93
C MET A 142 1.27 -17.46 -10.30
N LEU A 143 0.99 -18.75 -10.42
CA LEU A 143 1.03 -19.45 -11.71
C LEU A 143 -0.07 -18.97 -12.64
N SER A 144 -1.29 -18.79 -12.16
CA SER A 144 -2.46 -18.40 -12.98
C SER A 144 -2.33 -17.02 -13.64
N ARG A 145 -1.41 -16.17 -13.17
CA ARG A 145 -1.08 -14.87 -13.80
C ARG A 145 -0.36 -14.98 -15.14
N ARG A 146 0.14 -16.16 -15.50
CA ARG A 146 0.87 -16.39 -16.75
C ARG A 146 -0.05 -16.85 -17.87
N THR A 147 0.42 -16.73 -19.11
CA THR A 147 -0.33 -17.19 -20.29
C THR A 147 -0.35 -18.70 -20.34
N PHE A 148 -1.49 -19.30 -20.11
CA PHE A 148 -1.72 -20.74 -20.23
C PHE A 148 -2.41 -21.10 -21.55
N PRO A 149 -2.33 -22.38 -21.98
CA PRO A 149 -3.10 -22.89 -23.11
C PRO A 149 -4.60 -22.58 -22.99
N ARG A 150 -5.29 -22.48 -24.12
CA ARG A 150 -6.72 -22.14 -24.19
C ARG A 150 -7.61 -22.99 -23.27
N THR A 151 -7.26 -24.23 -23.04
CA THR A 151 -7.96 -25.19 -22.19
C THR A 151 -7.95 -24.79 -20.69
N LEU A 152 -6.91 -24.11 -20.22
CA LEU A 152 -6.78 -23.66 -18.82
C LEU A 152 -7.19 -22.19 -18.61
N LYS A 153 -7.49 -21.45 -19.69
CA LYS A 153 -7.84 -20.02 -19.59
C LYS A 153 -9.00 -19.75 -18.63
N ARG A 154 -10.06 -20.57 -18.70
CA ARG A 154 -11.25 -20.40 -17.84
C ARG A 154 -10.89 -20.60 -16.38
N TRP A 155 -10.12 -21.61 -16.06
CA TRP A 155 -9.66 -21.88 -14.69
C TRP A 155 -8.78 -20.74 -14.18
N CYS A 156 -7.80 -20.30 -14.97
CA CYS A 156 -6.93 -19.16 -14.62
C CYS A 156 -7.75 -17.88 -14.38
N HIS A 157 -8.74 -17.61 -15.26
CA HIS A 157 -9.60 -16.43 -15.11
C HIS A 157 -10.43 -16.49 -13.82
N THR A 158 -11.10 -17.61 -13.54
CA THR A 158 -11.88 -17.78 -12.29
C THR A 158 -11.00 -17.60 -11.07
N ARG A 159 -9.79 -18.18 -11.07
CA ARG A 159 -8.85 -18.09 -9.98
C ARG A 159 -8.35 -16.65 -9.77
N MET A 160 -8.03 -15.95 -10.85
CA MET A 160 -7.63 -14.53 -10.78
C MET A 160 -8.77 -13.62 -10.30
N SER A 161 -10.01 -13.87 -10.76
CA SER A 161 -11.21 -13.16 -10.29
C SER A 161 -11.39 -13.30 -8.77
N LEU A 162 -11.23 -14.52 -8.25
CA LEU A 162 -11.27 -14.78 -6.80
C LEU A 162 -10.12 -14.07 -6.07
N PHE A 163 -8.89 -14.17 -6.58
CA PHE A 163 -7.72 -13.56 -5.99
C PHE A 163 -7.83 -12.02 -5.93
N GLU A 164 -8.30 -11.40 -7.00
CA GLU A 164 -8.44 -9.94 -7.14
C GLU A 164 -9.79 -9.41 -6.60
N LEU A 165 -10.57 -10.25 -5.93
CA LEU A 165 -11.87 -9.90 -5.36
C LEU A 165 -12.81 -9.21 -6.38
N SER A 166 -12.75 -9.62 -7.66
CA SER A 166 -13.49 -8.99 -8.74
C SER A 166 -15.02 -9.08 -8.59
N ASP A 167 -15.50 -10.07 -7.86
CA ASP A 167 -16.93 -10.31 -7.63
C ASP A 167 -17.46 -9.61 -6.36
N PHE A 168 -16.59 -8.96 -5.57
CA PHE A 168 -17.01 -8.24 -4.38
C PHE A 168 -17.61 -6.88 -4.72
N ASN A 169 -18.60 -6.47 -3.92
CA ASN A 169 -19.14 -5.13 -4.01
C ASN A 169 -18.14 -4.10 -3.47
N THR A 170 -17.34 -3.54 -4.36
CA THR A 170 -16.32 -2.53 -4.03
C THR A 170 -16.89 -1.15 -3.69
N ASN A 171 -18.20 -1.01 -3.48
CA ASN A 171 -18.83 0.20 -2.96
C ASN A 171 -19.04 0.16 -1.43
N MET A 172 -18.59 -0.89 -0.77
CA MET A 172 -18.69 -1.08 0.68
C MET A 172 -17.29 -1.07 1.31
N VAL A 173 -17.23 -0.68 2.58
CA VAL A 173 -16.00 -0.84 3.38
C VAL A 173 -15.77 -2.33 3.63
N LEU A 174 -14.58 -2.82 3.29
CA LEU A 174 -14.25 -4.25 3.36
C LEU A 174 -13.04 -4.48 4.26
N SER A 175 -13.09 -5.53 5.08
CA SER A 175 -11.90 -6.13 5.69
C SER A 175 -11.21 -7.00 4.64
N VAL A 176 -9.93 -6.73 4.36
CA VAL A 176 -9.18 -7.37 3.28
C VAL A 176 -7.74 -7.67 3.73
N PRO A 177 -7.28 -8.92 3.67
CA PRO A 177 -5.99 -9.31 4.23
C PRO A 177 -4.76 -8.91 3.39
N TYR A 178 -4.97 -8.40 2.17
CA TYR A 178 -3.91 -7.86 1.34
C TYR A 178 -4.34 -6.54 0.67
N LEU A 179 -3.66 -5.46 1.01
CA LEU A 179 -3.77 -4.13 0.43
C LEU A 179 -2.43 -3.74 -0.20
N SER A 180 -2.49 -3.20 -1.42
CA SER A 180 -1.27 -2.86 -2.19
C SER A 180 -0.47 -1.73 -1.56
N GLY A 181 0.86 -1.84 -1.67
CA GLY A 181 1.82 -0.83 -1.25
C GLY A 181 1.74 0.53 -1.96
N CYS A 182 0.89 0.70 -2.98
CA CYS A 182 0.81 1.98 -3.69
C CYS A 182 0.28 3.13 -2.82
N PHE A 183 -0.59 2.82 -1.86
CA PHE A 183 -1.11 3.75 -0.86
C PHE A 183 -1.51 2.98 0.39
N MET A 184 -0.76 3.14 1.48
CA MET A 184 -1.05 2.51 2.76
C MET A 184 -1.04 3.56 3.86
N LEU A 185 -2.21 3.98 4.35
CA LEU A 185 -2.26 4.84 5.55
C LEU A 185 -2.30 3.95 6.78
N LEU A 186 -1.24 4.00 7.55
CA LEU A 186 -0.93 3.11 8.66
C LEU A 186 -1.04 3.86 9.99
N ARG A 187 -1.65 3.24 10.98
CA ARG A 187 -1.53 3.68 12.37
C ARG A 187 -0.12 3.32 12.88
N LYS A 188 0.62 4.30 13.36
CA LYS A 188 2.03 4.09 13.77
C LYS A 188 2.18 3.08 14.90
N LYS A 189 1.19 3.02 15.81
CA LYS A 189 1.13 2.01 16.87
C LYS A 189 1.16 0.59 16.31
N CYS A 190 0.42 0.31 15.22
CA CYS A 190 0.41 -1.02 14.64
C CYS A 190 1.77 -1.41 14.03
N LEU A 191 2.53 -0.45 13.48
CA LEU A 191 3.90 -0.71 13.00
C LEU A 191 4.87 -1.04 14.13
N LEU A 192 4.69 -0.45 15.31
CA LEU A 192 5.50 -0.78 16.49
C LEU A 192 5.23 -2.21 16.98
N GLU A 193 4.00 -2.68 16.86
CA GLU A 193 3.58 -4.01 17.34
C GLU A 193 3.76 -5.12 16.30
N CYS A 194 3.51 -4.82 15.02
CA CYS A 194 3.60 -5.79 13.93
C CYS A 194 4.96 -5.77 13.21
N GLY A 195 5.80 -4.77 13.49
CA GLY A 195 7.08 -4.54 12.82
C GLY A 195 6.94 -3.81 11.48
N LEU A 196 8.08 -3.37 10.96
CA LEU A 196 8.21 -2.65 9.69
C LEU A 196 8.20 -3.62 8.50
N PHE A 197 8.46 -3.10 7.30
CA PHE A 197 8.65 -3.97 6.13
C PHE A 197 9.78 -4.98 6.36
N ASP A 198 9.60 -6.20 5.90
CA ASP A 198 10.64 -7.23 5.92
C ASP A 198 11.62 -6.97 4.76
N GLU A 199 12.81 -6.48 5.06
CA GLU A 199 13.81 -6.06 4.06
C GLU A 199 14.39 -7.19 3.22
N ARG A 200 14.08 -8.45 3.55
CA ARG A 200 14.42 -9.59 2.70
C ARG A 200 13.67 -9.55 1.36
N PHE A 201 12.53 -8.88 1.30
CA PHE A 201 11.80 -8.63 0.05
C PHE A 201 12.35 -7.36 -0.60
N PHE A 202 13.07 -7.52 -1.70
CA PHE A 202 13.60 -6.38 -2.45
C PHE A 202 12.50 -5.61 -3.18
N LEU A 203 11.60 -6.35 -3.84
CA LEU A 203 10.46 -5.79 -4.58
C LEU A 203 9.39 -6.87 -4.72
N TYR A 204 8.11 -6.50 -4.52
CA TYR A 204 6.94 -7.37 -4.48
C TYR A 204 6.91 -8.26 -3.23
N PHE A 205 5.70 -8.53 -2.73
CA PHE A 205 5.40 -9.30 -1.51
C PHE A 205 5.77 -8.62 -0.18
N GLU A 206 6.53 -7.54 -0.16
CA GLU A 206 6.78 -6.76 1.06
C GLU A 206 5.49 -6.16 1.62
N ASP A 207 4.60 -5.68 0.72
CA ASP A 207 3.28 -5.15 1.05
C ASP A 207 2.30 -6.26 1.50
N VAL A 208 2.34 -7.42 0.83
CA VAL A 208 1.58 -8.61 1.23
C VAL A 208 1.97 -9.05 2.64
N ASP A 209 3.27 -9.17 2.89
CA ASP A 209 3.81 -9.61 4.18
C ASP A 209 3.45 -8.64 5.30
N LEU A 210 3.61 -7.34 5.06
CA LEU A 210 3.28 -6.32 6.06
C LEU A 210 1.77 -6.29 6.34
N THR A 211 0.94 -6.27 5.29
CA THR A 211 -0.52 -6.24 5.45
C THR A 211 -1.00 -7.48 6.20
N ARG A 212 -0.48 -8.66 5.88
CA ARG A 212 -0.80 -9.91 6.57
C ARG A 212 -0.48 -9.84 8.06
N ARG A 213 0.72 -9.39 8.45
CA ARG A 213 1.12 -9.25 9.86
C ARG A 213 0.24 -8.24 10.62
N ILE A 214 -0.18 -7.18 9.94
CA ILE A 214 -1.13 -6.22 10.52
C ILE A 214 -2.50 -6.87 10.66
N HIS A 215 -2.98 -7.58 9.64
CA HIS A 215 -4.31 -8.23 9.63
C HIS A 215 -4.49 -9.28 10.73
N GLU A 216 -3.41 -9.87 11.25
CA GLU A 216 -3.45 -10.81 12.37
C GLU A 216 -3.82 -10.14 13.72
N ARG A 217 -3.72 -8.81 13.83
CA ARG A 217 -3.91 -8.06 15.09
C ARG A 217 -4.86 -6.87 14.96
N TYR A 218 -4.99 -6.33 13.78
CA TYR A 218 -5.77 -5.13 13.45
C TYR A 218 -6.59 -5.37 12.20
N GLU A 219 -7.67 -4.61 12.05
CA GLU A 219 -8.37 -4.58 10.77
C GLU A 219 -7.52 -3.89 9.69
N THR A 220 -7.47 -4.49 8.50
CA THR A 220 -6.91 -3.89 7.29
C THR A 220 -8.04 -3.62 6.32
N VAL A 221 -8.25 -2.35 5.99
CA VAL A 221 -9.53 -1.88 5.45
C VAL A 221 -9.37 -1.28 4.06
N TYR A 222 -10.20 -1.74 3.13
CA TYR A 222 -10.49 -1.04 1.90
C TYR A 222 -11.64 -0.04 2.14
N TYR A 223 -11.38 1.24 1.86
CA TYR A 223 -12.32 2.34 2.06
C TYR A 223 -12.75 2.97 0.72
N PRO A 224 -13.95 2.69 0.21
CA PRO A 224 -14.36 3.04 -1.16
C PRO A 224 -14.75 4.51 -1.36
N TYR A 225 -15.02 5.26 -0.28
CA TYR A 225 -15.54 6.61 -0.37
C TYR A 225 -14.47 7.63 -0.71
N ALA A 226 -13.22 7.40 -0.29
CA ALA A 226 -12.05 8.14 -0.76
C ALA A 226 -11.47 7.50 -2.03
N LYS A 227 -11.01 8.30 -2.99
CA LYS A 227 -10.50 7.83 -4.29
C LYS A 227 -9.15 8.45 -4.59
N ILE A 228 -8.24 7.63 -5.12
CA ILE A 228 -6.94 8.06 -5.62
C ILE A 228 -6.73 7.59 -7.05
N THR A 229 -5.89 8.30 -7.78
CA THR A 229 -5.46 7.92 -9.13
C THR A 229 -4.03 7.42 -9.08
N HIS A 230 -3.78 6.22 -9.63
CA HIS A 230 -2.47 5.59 -9.71
C HIS A 230 -2.17 5.23 -11.18
N ARG A 231 -1.09 5.77 -11.73
CA ARG A 231 -0.76 5.58 -13.15
C ARG A 231 -0.39 4.14 -13.48
N HIS A 232 0.33 3.49 -12.60
CA HIS A 232 0.72 2.08 -12.66
C HIS A 232 1.25 1.62 -14.02
N ASP A 233 2.48 1.89 -14.32
CA ASP A 233 3.21 1.34 -15.46
C ASP A 233 3.56 -0.14 -15.25
N ARG A 234 2.64 -1.07 -15.53
CA ARG A 234 2.77 -2.54 -15.36
C ARG A 234 4.17 -3.10 -15.73
N GLY A 235 5.19 -2.62 -15.04
CA GLY A 235 6.61 -2.86 -15.34
C GLY A 235 7.01 -4.33 -15.23
N SER A 236 6.38 -5.11 -14.32
CA SER A 236 6.69 -6.54 -14.11
C SER A 236 6.44 -7.42 -15.34
N TYR A 237 5.58 -7.00 -16.26
CA TYR A 237 5.33 -7.71 -17.52
C TYR A 237 6.36 -7.38 -18.62
N LYS A 238 7.14 -6.30 -18.44
CA LYS A 238 8.03 -5.76 -19.47
C LYS A 238 9.52 -6.06 -19.21
N SER A 239 9.88 -6.59 -18.02
CA SER A 239 11.27 -6.77 -17.63
C SER A 239 11.55 -8.12 -16.97
N LEU A 240 12.50 -8.90 -17.54
CA LEU A 240 12.98 -10.16 -16.96
C LEU A 240 13.58 -9.97 -15.56
N ARG A 241 14.23 -8.82 -15.32
CA ARG A 241 14.81 -8.47 -14.01
C ARG A 241 13.72 -8.31 -12.96
N LEU A 242 12.64 -7.61 -13.27
CA LEU A 242 11.49 -7.45 -12.36
C LEU A 242 10.76 -8.77 -12.12
N LEU A 243 10.67 -9.62 -13.16
CA LEU A 243 10.15 -10.97 -13.01
C LEU A 243 11.02 -11.79 -12.05
N PHE A 244 12.34 -11.73 -12.16
CA PHE A 244 13.28 -12.43 -11.27
C PHE A 244 13.05 -12.00 -9.80
N PHE A 245 12.96 -10.70 -9.52
CA PHE A 245 12.66 -10.20 -8.16
C PHE A 245 11.31 -10.69 -7.67
N GLY A 246 10.28 -10.69 -8.52
CA GLY A 246 8.97 -11.22 -8.16
C GLY A 246 8.98 -12.71 -7.79
N VAL A 247 9.70 -13.54 -8.57
CA VAL A 247 9.85 -14.97 -8.26
C VAL A 247 10.65 -15.17 -6.96
N GLN A 248 11.75 -14.44 -6.79
CA GLN A 248 12.56 -14.52 -5.56
C GLN A 248 11.74 -14.13 -4.32
N SER A 249 10.96 -13.06 -4.40
CA SER A 249 10.10 -12.60 -3.32
C SER A 249 8.96 -13.58 -3.06
N ALA A 250 8.35 -14.17 -4.09
CA ALA A 250 7.35 -15.21 -3.93
C ALA A 250 7.91 -16.44 -3.18
N VAL A 251 9.09 -16.92 -3.57
CA VAL A 251 9.76 -18.02 -2.88
C VAL A 251 10.02 -17.68 -1.41
N ARG A 252 10.51 -16.47 -1.12
CA ARG A 252 10.72 -16.03 0.27
C ARG A 252 9.43 -15.96 1.06
N TYR A 253 8.35 -15.46 0.45
CA TYR A 253 7.04 -15.37 1.08
C TYR A 253 6.51 -16.76 1.44
N PHE A 254 6.50 -17.69 0.50
CA PHE A 254 6.00 -19.05 0.75
C PHE A 254 6.92 -19.85 1.68
N ASN A 255 8.23 -19.60 1.69
CA ASN A 255 9.14 -20.18 2.69
C ASN A 255 8.87 -19.65 4.10
N LYS A 256 8.42 -18.41 4.23
CA LYS A 256 8.07 -17.78 5.52
C LYS A 256 6.70 -18.25 6.03
N TRP A 257 5.71 -18.34 5.15
CA TRP A 257 4.30 -18.49 5.53
C TRP A 257 3.70 -19.88 5.21
N GLY A 258 4.37 -20.67 4.40
CA GLY A 258 3.89 -21.96 3.93
C GLY A 258 3.52 -21.99 2.45
N TRP A 259 3.87 -23.09 1.78
CA TRP A 259 3.59 -23.30 0.36
C TRP A 259 2.18 -23.82 0.12
N VAL A 260 1.80 -24.89 0.80
CA VAL A 260 0.53 -25.61 0.59
C VAL A 260 -0.35 -25.44 1.81
N TRP A 261 0.19 -25.73 2.98
CA TRP A 261 -0.54 -25.68 4.25
C TRP A 261 -0.28 -24.33 4.93
N ASP A 262 -1.32 -23.49 5.02
CA ASP A 262 -1.27 -22.18 5.65
C ASP A 262 -2.69 -21.86 6.18
N GLU A 263 -2.99 -22.37 7.36
CA GLU A 263 -4.30 -22.22 8.00
C GLU A 263 -4.66 -20.75 8.23
N GLN A 264 -3.68 -19.91 8.55
CA GLN A 264 -3.93 -18.46 8.77
C GLN A 264 -4.29 -17.77 7.47
N ARG A 265 -3.66 -18.11 6.32
CA ARG A 265 -4.07 -17.63 5.00
C ARG A 265 -5.50 -18.03 4.70
N ASP A 266 -5.83 -19.28 4.92
CA ASP A 266 -7.15 -19.83 4.60
C ASP A 266 -8.22 -19.18 5.48
N LEU A 267 -7.94 -18.98 6.77
CA LEU A 267 -8.82 -18.24 7.69
C LEU A 267 -8.99 -16.79 7.24
N ALA A 268 -7.89 -16.04 7.02
CA ALA A 268 -7.94 -14.65 6.60
C ALA A 268 -8.72 -14.46 5.28
N ASN A 269 -8.54 -15.39 4.34
CA ASN A 269 -9.26 -15.38 3.07
C ASN A 269 -10.75 -15.74 3.21
N SER A 270 -11.15 -16.47 4.25
CA SER A 270 -12.55 -16.88 4.48
C SER A 270 -13.40 -15.78 5.10
N VAL A 271 -12.78 -14.84 5.82
CA VAL A 271 -13.49 -13.76 6.54
C VAL A 271 -13.55 -12.43 5.77
N ILE A 272 -13.06 -12.41 4.53
CA ILE A 272 -13.16 -11.22 3.68
C ILE A 272 -14.62 -10.83 3.49
N GLY A 273 -14.96 -9.60 3.82
CA GLY A 273 -16.33 -9.14 3.66
C GLY A 273 -16.58 -7.74 4.18
N PRO A 274 -17.84 -7.28 4.10
CA PRO A 274 -18.24 -5.97 4.61
C PRO A 274 -18.04 -5.87 6.12
N LEU A 275 -17.48 -4.74 6.55
CA LEU A 275 -17.38 -4.38 7.96
C LEU A 275 -18.61 -3.55 8.35
N VAL A 276 -19.50 -4.15 9.15
CA VAL A 276 -20.78 -3.51 9.57
C VAL A 276 -20.67 -2.70 10.87
N ASN A 277 -19.63 -2.91 11.66
CA ASN A 277 -19.46 -2.29 12.98
C ASN A 277 -18.49 -1.10 13.00
N LEU A 278 -18.12 -0.56 11.84
CA LEU A 278 -17.24 0.61 11.76
C LEU A 278 -18.03 1.92 11.78
N SER A 279 -17.48 2.90 12.49
CA SER A 279 -17.99 4.27 12.48
C SER A 279 -17.55 4.98 11.20
N LEU A 280 -18.50 5.48 10.44
CA LEU A 280 -18.21 6.34 9.28
C LEU A 280 -18.21 7.81 9.72
N PRO A 281 -17.40 8.69 9.09
CA PRO A 281 -17.49 10.13 9.28
C PRO A 281 -18.90 10.65 9.03
N ASP A 282 -19.33 11.69 9.76
CA ASP A 282 -20.73 12.16 9.81
C ASP A 282 -21.39 12.42 8.45
N ARG A 283 -20.61 12.83 7.45
CA ARG A 283 -21.09 13.04 6.06
C ARG A 283 -21.60 11.78 5.34
N PHE A 284 -21.37 10.59 5.89
CA PHE A 284 -21.82 9.30 5.35
C PHE A 284 -22.84 8.60 6.28
N ARG A 285 -23.24 9.25 7.37
CA ARG A 285 -24.35 8.79 8.19
C ARG A 285 -25.64 9.23 7.52
N LEU A 286 -26.36 8.29 6.87
CA LEU A 286 -27.70 8.49 6.35
C LEU A 286 -28.72 8.47 7.49
#